data_d8ce3fa1a3c609a2fcc7e697ee04f898
#
_entry.id   d8ce3fa1a3c609a2fcc7e697ee04f898
#
_cell.length_a   1.000
_cell.length_b   1.000
_cell.length_c   1.000
_cell.angle_alpha   90.00
_cell.angle_beta   90.00
_cell.angle_gamma   90.00
#
_symmetry.space_group_name_H-M   'P 1'
#
loop_
_entity.id
_entity.type
_entity.pdbx_description
1 polymer ?
#
loop_
_entity_poly.entity_id
_entity_poly.type
_entity_poly.pdbx_seq_one_letter_code
_entity_poly.pdbx_strand_id
1 'polypeptide(L)'
;KVREINRKNRFSLTGTNENDTKNILIKDILYIETNGRGSIINTIDRDYECSEKINDLETKLEEYGFFKCHKSFLINLNCVEHLDKEFAYFAKGKKAYISVRKYTETKKRYIEAKKKFASM
;
A
#
# COMPACT_ATOMS: atom_id res chain seq x y z
N LYS A 1 14.96 -19.84 13.14
CA LYS A 1 13.69 -20.55 12.95
C LYS A 1 12.57 -19.72 13.44
N VAL A 2 12.43 -19.66 14.75
CA VAL A 2 11.46 -18.74 15.33
C VAL A 2 11.76 -17.33 14.82
N ARG A 3 13.01 -17.01 14.70
CA ARG A 3 13.43 -15.71 14.21
C ARG A 3 12.96 -15.44 12.79
N GLU A 4 13.01 -16.45 11.94
CA GLU A 4 12.53 -16.26 10.57
C GLU A 4 11.03 -16.09 10.51
N ILE A 5 10.32 -16.81 11.35
CA ILE A 5 8.88 -16.66 11.44
C ILE A 5 8.54 -15.25 11.89
N ASN A 6 9.28 -14.73 12.87
CA ASN A 6 9.08 -13.39 13.34
C ASN A 6 9.39 -12.36 12.27
N ARG A 7 10.38 -12.65 11.45
CA ARG A 7 10.71 -11.76 10.34
C ARG A 7 9.56 -11.66 9.35
N LYS A 8 8.93 -12.79 9.06
CA LYS A 8 7.78 -12.78 8.18
C LYS A 8 6.63 -12.00 8.78
N ASN A 9 6.49 -12.05 10.11
CA ASN A 9 5.44 -11.31 10.79
C ASN A 9 5.67 -9.80 10.72
N ARG A 10 6.90 -9.38 10.40
CA ARG A 10 7.16 -7.96 10.19
C ARG A 10 6.50 -7.44 8.93
N PHE A 11 6.06 -8.36 8.07
CA PHE A 11 5.35 -7.99 6.85
C PHE A 11 3.87 -7.81 7.13
N SER A 12 3.56 -7.17 8.25
CA SER A 12 2.18 -6.91 8.59
C SER A 12 2.07 -5.59 9.33
N LEU A 13 0.90 -5.01 9.28
CA LEU A 13 0.56 -3.82 10.04
C LEU A 13 -0.62 -4.14 10.93
N THR A 14 -0.69 -3.46 12.07
CA THR A 14 -1.84 -3.59 12.94
C THR A 14 -2.92 -2.62 12.49
N GLY A 15 -4.10 -3.16 12.23
CA GLY A 15 -5.23 -2.35 11.84
C GLY A 15 -6.43 -2.64 12.71
N THR A 16 -7.31 -1.66 12.87
CA THR A 16 -8.53 -1.81 13.65
C THR A 16 -9.74 -1.51 12.79
N ASN A 17 -10.80 -2.23 13.08
CA ASN A 17 -12.10 -2.03 12.51
C ASN A 17 -13.06 -2.03 13.69
N GLU A 18 -14.33 -1.70 13.49
CA GLU A 18 -15.27 -1.48 14.59
C GLU A 18 -15.11 -2.44 15.76
N ASN A 19 -14.99 -3.70 15.48
CA ASN A 19 -14.97 -4.73 16.54
C ASN A 19 -13.75 -5.63 16.45
N ASP A 20 -12.73 -5.22 15.70
CA ASP A 20 -11.65 -6.13 15.40
C ASP A 20 -10.32 -5.40 15.33
N THR A 21 -9.31 -6.00 15.92
CA THR A 21 -7.94 -5.53 15.81
C THR A 21 -7.13 -6.71 15.31
N LYS A 22 -6.45 -6.55 14.20
CA LYS A 22 -5.70 -7.68 13.66
C LYS A 22 -4.46 -7.21 12.91
N ASN A 23 -3.56 -8.13 12.70
CA ASN A 23 -2.40 -7.92 11.86
C ASN A 23 -2.80 -8.17 10.42
N ILE A 24 -2.52 -7.20 9.57
CA ILE A 24 -2.86 -7.28 8.15
C ILE A 24 -1.56 -7.53 7.40
N LEU A 25 -1.52 -8.62 6.65
CA LEU A 25 -0.33 -8.93 5.87
C LEU A 25 -0.11 -7.86 4.82
N ILE A 26 1.13 -7.46 4.64
CA ILE A 26 1.46 -6.38 3.71
C ILE A 26 1.02 -6.72 2.29
N LYS A 27 1.14 -7.98 1.90
CA LYS A 27 0.73 -8.39 0.56
C LYS A 27 -0.77 -8.22 0.31
N ASP A 28 -1.57 -8.11 1.38
CA ASP A 28 -3.02 -7.95 1.26
C ASP A 28 -3.44 -6.48 1.23
N ILE A 29 -2.51 -5.58 1.42
CA ILE A 29 -2.80 -4.15 1.43
C ILE A 29 -2.76 -3.62 0.01
N LEU A 30 -3.86 -3.01 -0.41
CA LEU A 30 -3.93 -2.40 -1.74
C LEU A 30 -3.28 -1.02 -1.72
N TYR A 31 -3.71 -0.19 -0.79
CA TYR A 31 -3.12 1.13 -0.60
C TYR A 31 -3.49 1.65 0.77
N ILE A 32 -2.80 2.70 1.18
CA ILE A 32 -3.00 3.34 2.47
C ILE A 32 -3.25 4.82 2.22
N GLU A 33 -4.20 5.39 2.93
CA GLU A 33 -4.52 6.80 2.77
C GLU A 33 -4.47 7.51 4.12
N THR A 34 -4.18 8.80 4.07
CA THR A 34 -4.13 9.63 5.26
C THR A 34 -5.53 9.75 5.88
N ASN A 35 -5.59 9.69 7.20
CA ASN A 35 -6.84 9.86 7.92
C ASN A 35 -6.52 10.60 9.24
N GLY A 36 -6.67 11.92 9.23
CA GLY A 36 -6.34 12.70 10.39
C GLY A 36 -4.89 12.51 10.80
N ARG A 37 -4.68 12.05 12.01
CA ARG A 37 -3.32 11.81 12.52
C ARG A 37 -2.77 10.45 12.18
N GLY A 38 -3.61 9.57 11.67
CA GLY A 38 -3.20 8.23 11.31
C GLY A 38 -3.49 7.97 9.85
N SER A 39 -3.86 6.74 9.56
CA SER A 39 -4.11 6.33 8.18
C SER A 39 -5.17 5.26 8.12
N ILE A 40 -5.64 4.98 6.91
CA ILE A 40 -6.58 3.90 6.66
C ILE A 40 -5.91 2.92 5.72
N ILE A 41 -5.90 1.66 6.14
CA ILE A 41 -5.36 0.57 5.34
C ILE A 41 -6.50 -0.03 4.52
N ASN A 42 -6.37 0.02 3.20
CA ASN A 42 -7.40 -0.50 2.30
C ASN A 42 -6.99 -1.88 1.81
N THR A 43 -7.84 -2.87 2.08
CA THR A 43 -7.65 -4.22 1.55
C THR A 43 -8.80 -4.55 0.62
N ILE A 44 -8.74 -5.71 0.02
CA ILE A 44 -9.77 -6.10 -0.93
C ILE A 44 -11.12 -6.33 -0.25
N ASP A 45 -11.10 -6.68 1.03
CA ASP A 45 -12.32 -7.02 1.75
C ASP A 45 -12.88 -5.85 2.55
N ARG A 46 -12.02 -5.11 3.23
CA ARG A 46 -12.47 -4.04 4.10
C ARG A 46 -11.32 -3.10 4.43
N ASP A 47 -11.66 -2.02 5.10
CA ASP A 47 -10.69 -1.00 5.49
C ASP A 47 -10.43 -1.08 6.98
N TYR A 48 -9.21 -0.72 7.37
CA TYR A 48 -8.80 -0.73 8.77
C TYR A 48 -8.13 0.60 9.11
N GLU A 49 -8.38 1.07 10.33
CA GLU A 49 -7.69 2.26 10.80
C GLU A 49 -6.33 1.85 11.36
N CYS A 50 -5.36 2.71 11.16
CA CYS A 50 -4.00 2.50 11.64
C CYS A 50 -3.54 3.78 12.29
N SER A 51 -2.88 3.67 13.46
CA SER A 51 -2.42 4.85 14.17
C SER A 51 -1.17 5.47 13.57
N GLU A 52 -0.48 4.75 12.70
CA GLU A 52 0.75 5.24 12.11
C GLU A 52 0.47 6.23 10.99
N LYS A 53 1.35 7.22 10.89
CA LYS A 53 1.22 8.25 9.85
C LYS A 53 1.75 7.71 8.52
N ILE A 54 1.20 8.25 7.43
CA ILE A 54 1.57 7.79 6.11
C ILE A 54 3.06 7.96 5.80
N ASN A 55 3.68 9.01 6.33
CA ASN A 55 5.11 9.21 6.09
C ASN A 55 5.96 8.15 6.79
N ASP A 56 5.53 7.74 7.97
CA ASP A 56 6.23 6.68 8.69
C ASP A 56 6.04 5.35 7.99
N LEU A 57 4.85 5.13 7.47
CA LEU A 57 4.56 3.91 6.72
C LEU A 57 5.30 3.88 5.39
N GLU A 58 5.49 5.03 4.77
CA GLU A 58 6.26 5.10 3.53
C GLU A 58 7.67 4.53 3.75
N THR A 59 8.32 4.97 4.83
CA THR A 59 9.66 4.49 5.14
C THR A 59 9.68 3.00 5.41
N LYS A 60 8.69 2.52 6.15
CA LYS A 60 8.59 1.11 6.50
C LYS A 60 8.32 0.21 5.31
N LEU A 61 7.50 0.67 4.39
CA LEU A 61 6.96 -0.19 3.34
C LEU A 61 7.65 -0.02 2.00
N GLU A 62 8.61 0.87 1.92
CA GLU A 62 9.32 1.12 0.68
C GLU A 62 9.91 -0.15 0.10
N GLU A 63 10.54 -0.97 0.92
CA GLU A 63 11.19 -2.18 0.46
C GLU A 63 10.20 -3.25 0.00
N TYR A 64 8.93 -3.07 0.31
CA TYR A 64 7.89 -4.04 -0.07
C TYR A 64 7.13 -3.61 -1.31
N GLY A 65 7.64 -2.62 -2.02
CA GLY A 65 7.02 -2.23 -3.27
C GLY A 65 5.94 -1.17 -3.14
N PHE A 66 5.93 -0.45 -2.03
CA PHE A 66 4.99 0.67 -1.88
C PHE A 66 5.61 1.95 -2.37
N PHE A 67 4.77 2.81 -2.93
CA PHE A 67 5.21 4.08 -3.46
C PHE A 67 4.18 5.16 -3.12
N LYS A 68 4.66 6.29 -2.62
CA LYS A 68 3.77 7.39 -2.27
C LYS A 68 3.52 8.24 -3.51
N CYS A 69 2.41 7.99 -4.16
CA CYS A 69 2.07 8.63 -5.43
C CYS A 69 1.29 9.93 -5.24
N HIS A 70 0.97 10.27 -4.00
CA HIS A 70 0.20 11.47 -3.67
C HIS A 70 0.48 11.73 -2.20
N LYS A 71 0.40 13.00 -1.78
CA LYS A 71 0.70 13.30 -0.38
C LYS A 71 -0.16 12.52 0.60
N SER A 72 -1.31 12.07 0.16
CA SER A 72 -2.25 11.34 1.00
C SER A 72 -2.42 9.87 0.65
N PHE A 73 -1.67 9.35 -0.33
CA PHE A 73 -1.84 7.97 -0.77
C PHE A 73 -0.51 7.26 -0.95
N LEU A 74 -0.43 6.09 -0.34
CA LEU A 74 0.72 5.20 -0.43
C LEU A 74 0.21 3.90 -1.07
N ILE A 75 0.64 3.61 -2.29
CA ILE A 75 0.07 2.49 -3.04
C ILE A 75 1.01 1.30 -3.06
N ASN A 76 0.43 0.10 -3.06
CA ASN A 76 1.16 -1.14 -3.24
C ASN A 76 1.25 -1.40 -4.73
N LEU A 77 2.42 -1.16 -5.31
CA LEU A 77 2.62 -1.29 -6.75
C LEU A 77 2.29 -2.69 -7.26
N ASN A 78 2.46 -3.70 -6.42
CA ASN A 78 2.18 -5.07 -6.83
C ASN A 78 0.69 -5.35 -6.95
N CYS A 79 -0.14 -4.49 -6.40
CA CYS A 79 -1.59 -4.67 -6.45
C CYS A 79 -2.28 -3.75 -7.46
N VAL A 80 -1.54 -2.86 -8.08
CA VAL A 80 -2.11 -1.95 -9.08
C VAL A 80 -2.44 -2.73 -10.34
N GLU A 81 -3.69 -2.64 -10.80
CA GLU A 81 -4.13 -3.30 -12.01
C GLU A 81 -3.86 -2.46 -13.25
N HIS A 82 -4.07 -1.16 -13.14
CA HIS A 82 -3.62 -0.23 -14.17
C HIS A 82 -3.66 1.17 -13.59
N LEU A 83 -3.10 2.13 -14.31
CA LEU A 83 -3.16 3.51 -13.86
C LEU A 83 -3.34 4.46 -15.05
N ASP A 84 -3.93 5.60 -14.74
CA ASP A 84 -3.99 6.71 -15.69
C ASP A 84 -3.40 7.93 -15.00
N LYS A 85 -3.58 9.10 -15.59
CA LYS A 85 -2.95 10.31 -15.04
C LYS A 85 -3.51 10.74 -13.70
N GLU A 86 -4.68 10.25 -13.33
CA GLU A 86 -5.35 10.68 -12.11
C GLU A 86 -5.37 9.62 -11.02
N PHE A 87 -5.44 8.35 -11.40
CA PHE A 87 -5.68 7.27 -10.45
C PHE A 87 -4.83 6.05 -10.71
N ALA A 88 -4.50 5.36 -9.62
CA ALA A 88 -4.08 3.97 -9.65
C ALA A 88 -5.31 3.14 -9.31
N TYR A 89 -5.56 2.10 -10.08
CA TYR A 89 -6.76 1.26 -9.94
C TYR A 89 -6.41 -0.10 -9.39
N PHE A 90 -7.25 -0.57 -8.48
CA PHE A 90 -7.08 -1.82 -7.78
C PHE A 90 -8.32 -2.69 -7.95
N ALA A 91 -8.26 -3.92 -7.44
CA ALA A 91 -9.38 -4.83 -7.51
C ALA A 91 -10.65 -4.20 -6.92
N LYS A 92 -11.79 -4.66 -7.41
CA LYS A 92 -13.12 -4.28 -6.93
C LYS A 92 -13.40 -2.78 -7.02
N GLY A 93 -12.80 -2.14 -8.02
CA GLY A 93 -13.10 -0.73 -8.28
C GLY A 93 -12.45 0.24 -7.32
N LYS A 94 -11.58 -0.24 -6.44
CA LYS A 94 -10.88 0.66 -5.54
C LYS A 94 -9.83 1.44 -6.30
N LYS A 95 -9.60 2.68 -5.88
CA LYS A 95 -8.62 3.52 -6.57
C LYS A 95 -8.03 4.54 -5.63
N ALA A 96 -6.83 4.99 -5.97
CA ALA A 96 -6.08 5.99 -5.20
C ALA A 96 -5.64 7.09 -6.13
N TYR A 97 -5.65 8.33 -5.62
CA TYR A 97 -5.25 9.48 -6.42
C TYR A 97 -3.74 9.47 -6.68
N ILE A 98 -3.36 9.94 -7.86
CA ILE A 98 -1.96 10.17 -8.21
C ILE A 98 -1.81 11.67 -8.42
N SER A 99 -0.84 12.29 -7.76
CA SER A 99 -0.63 13.72 -7.98
C SER A 99 -0.02 13.94 -9.35
N VAL A 100 -0.34 15.10 -9.93
CA VAL A 100 0.16 15.45 -11.27
C VAL A 100 1.69 15.35 -11.31
N ARG A 101 2.34 15.83 -10.26
CA ARG A 101 3.80 15.86 -10.23
C ARG A 101 4.42 14.47 -10.07
N LYS A 102 3.66 13.52 -9.55
CA LYS A 102 4.16 12.17 -9.29
C LYS A 102 3.82 11.18 -10.38
N TYR A 103 3.02 11.57 -11.35
CA TYR A 103 2.52 10.60 -12.33
C TYR A 103 3.64 9.90 -13.09
N THR A 104 4.61 10.65 -13.58
CA THR A 104 5.68 10.06 -14.38
C THR A 104 6.48 9.04 -13.58
N GLU A 105 6.82 9.39 -12.35
CA GLU A 105 7.56 8.49 -11.50
C GLU A 105 6.72 7.29 -11.10
N THR A 106 5.44 7.52 -10.82
CA THR A 106 4.54 6.44 -10.46
C THR A 106 4.44 5.42 -11.59
N LYS A 107 4.32 5.91 -12.81
CA LYS A 107 4.24 5.04 -13.97
C LYS A 107 5.52 4.24 -14.13
N LYS A 108 6.65 4.89 -13.95
CA LYS A 108 7.95 4.22 -14.06
C LYS A 108 8.07 3.10 -13.02
N ARG A 109 7.71 3.40 -11.78
CA ARG A 109 7.77 2.41 -10.71
C ARG A 109 6.82 1.25 -10.95
N TYR A 110 5.64 1.57 -11.46
CA TYR A 110 4.66 0.55 -11.78
C TYR A 110 5.17 -0.39 -12.86
N ILE A 111 5.77 0.15 -13.89
CA ILE A 111 6.31 -0.67 -14.97
C ILE A 111 7.44 -1.55 -14.46
N GLU A 112 8.31 -1.00 -13.62
CA GLU A 112 9.40 -1.77 -13.03
C GLU A 112 8.86 -2.93 -12.18
N ALA A 113 7.81 -2.69 -11.42
CA ALA A 113 7.22 -3.73 -10.61
C ALA A 113 6.64 -4.85 -11.47
N LYS A 114 6.00 -4.48 -12.58
CA LYS A 114 5.44 -5.46 -13.51
C LYS A 114 6.54 -6.31 -14.15
N LYS A 115 7.63 -5.69 -14.54
CA LYS A 115 8.75 -6.41 -15.14
C LYS A 115 9.38 -7.39 -14.15
N LYS A 116 9.51 -6.96 -12.90
CA LYS A 116 10.08 -7.80 -11.88
C LYS A 116 9.25 -9.06 -11.70
N PHE A 117 7.94 -8.90 -11.71
CA PHE A 117 7.01 -10.02 -11.61
C PHE A 117 7.13 -10.94 -12.80
N ALA A 118 7.21 -10.36 -14.00
CA ALA A 118 7.28 -11.14 -15.22
C ALA A 118 8.58 -11.94 -15.32
N SER A 119 9.64 -11.49 -14.67
CA SER A 119 10.93 -12.16 -14.68
C SER A 119 10.97 -13.37 -13.78
N MET A 120 10.02 -13.52 -12.93
CA MET A 120 9.99 -14.62 -12.00
C MET A 120 9.22 -15.79 -12.57
#